data_a15d950bba1bd98d781637bf0fbc96e1
#
_entry.id   a15d950bba1bd98d781637bf0fbc96e1
#
_cell.length_a   1.000
_cell.length_b   1.000
_cell.length_c   1.000
_cell.angle_alpha   90.00
_cell.angle_beta   90.00
_cell.angle_gamma   90.00
#
_symmetry.space_group_name_H-M   'P 1'
#
loop_
_entity.id
_entity.type
_entity.pdbx_description
1 polymer ?
#
loop_
_entity_poly.entity_id
_entity_poly.type
_entity_poly.pdbx_seq_one_letter_code
_entity_poly.pdbx_strand_id
1 'polypeptide(L)'
;MKGINHLVLAGHDLEAMRSHYAALGFTVMPRAQLPFGTGNSVIQLHGTYLEPLAITAPQDVAGHRPGHFSFGAFNRNYLKRHEGFSMLVLDTEDARADITAWRAAGLQTYAPIDFSRAAKMVDGQEITLSFSLAFVSHPAAPWLGLFACQHHTPAYFAQPRYLQHANGATAIRDVWIVGETAPDLAGFMQAVTGAKAISEDPSVTVLQTRIGAIVLARPVAFASAFGLTAPHQDDGPHLAALTVACQTMGQLADLPKVGDRHVLAPEKNFGTAIGFVTTKR
;
A
#
# COMPACT_ATOMS: atom_id res chain seq x y z
N MET A 1 7.81 -16.66 -2.88
CA MET A 1 8.16 -15.23 -2.66
C MET A 1 7.04 -14.38 -3.20
N LYS A 2 6.43 -13.54 -2.35
CA LYS A 2 5.34 -12.63 -2.71
C LYS A 2 5.85 -11.36 -3.37
N GLY A 3 4.96 -10.65 -4.08
CA GLY A 3 5.19 -9.31 -4.60
C GLY A 3 4.31 -8.29 -3.88
N ILE A 4 4.64 -7.01 -3.99
CA ILE A 4 3.75 -5.93 -3.58
C ILE A 4 2.55 -5.95 -4.54
N ASN A 5 1.34 -6.11 -3.99
CA ASN A 5 0.10 -6.04 -4.74
C ASN A 5 -0.40 -4.59 -4.81
N HIS A 6 -0.56 -3.96 -3.64
CA HIS A 6 -1.00 -2.57 -3.55
C HIS A 6 -0.72 -1.93 -2.19
N LEU A 7 -0.97 -0.63 -2.12
CA LEU A 7 -0.95 0.16 -0.89
C LEU A 7 -2.31 0.82 -0.69
N VAL A 8 -2.87 0.71 0.51
CA VAL A 8 -4.08 1.44 0.92
C VAL A 8 -3.66 2.79 1.49
N LEU A 9 -4.14 3.87 0.87
CA LEU A 9 -4.03 5.23 1.39
C LEU A 9 -5.35 5.61 2.05
N ALA A 10 -5.36 5.67 3.38
CA ALA A 10 -6.52 6.11 4.13
C ALA A 10 -6.57 7.65 4.21
N GLY A 11 -7.71 8.22 3.84
CA GLY A 11 -7.97 9.66 3.94
C GLY A 11 -9.41 9.94 4.34
N HIS A 12 -9.66 11.17 4.80
CA HIS A 12 -10.99 11.58 5.26
C HIS A 12 -11.95 11.86 4.10
N ASP A 13 -11.42 12.33 2.96
CA ASP A 13 -12.22 12.70 1.79
C ASP A 13 -11.72 11.97 0.54
N LEU A 14 -12.48 10.97 0.10
CA LEU A 14 -12.14 10.19 -1.08
C LEU A 14 -12.10 11.03 -2.36
N GLU A 15 -13.01 12.02 -2.51
CA GLU A 15 -13.05 12.84 -3.73
C GLU A 15 -11.88 13.84 -3.75
N ALA A 16 -11.46 14.36 -2.60
CA ALA A 16 -10.26 15.17 -2.50
C ALA A 16 -9.02 14.36 -2.90
N MET A 17 -8.88 13.12 -2.41
CA MET A 17 -7.78 12.23 -2.82
C MET A 17 -7.81 11.93 -4.32
N ARG A 18 -8.98 11.59 -4.88
CA ARG A 18 -9.13 11.33 -6.30
C ARG A 18 -8.73 12.53 -7.16
N SER A 19 -9.19 13.72 -6.80
CA SER A 19 -8.87 14.97 -7.49
C SER A 19 -7.38 15.30 -7.40
N HIS A 20 -6.77 15.09 -6.24
CA HIS A 20 -5.34 15.31 -6.02
C HIS A 20 -4.49 14.40 -6.92
N TYR A 21 -4.75 13.09 -6.93
CA TYR A 21 -4.00 12.16 -7.77
C TYR A 21 -4.23 12.40 -9.27
N ALA A 22 -5.44 12.78 -9.67
CA ALA A 22 -5.72 13.19 -11.05
C ALA A 22 -4.92 14.46 -11.43
N ALA A 23 -4.84 15.45 -10.53
CA ALA A 23 -4.03 16.65 -10.72
C ALA A 23 -2.53 16.36 -10.79
N LEU A 24 -2.04 15.29 -10.15
CA LEU A 24 -0.66 14.79 -10.29
C LEU A 24 -0.43 14.02 -11.60
N GLY A 25 -1.44 13.89 -12.46
CA GLY A 25 -1.36 13.22 -13.76
C GLY A 25 -1.59 11.70 -13.71
N PHE A 26 -2.09 11.17 -12.61
CA PHE A 26 -2.52 9.77 -12.56
C PHE A 26 -3.92 9.60 -13.17
N THR A 27 -4.15 8.47 -13.83
CA THR A 27 -5.48 8.02 -14.24
C THR A 27 -6.13 7.32 -13.06
N VAL A 28 -7.18 7.92 -12.50
CA VAL A 28 -7.89 7.42 -11.32
C VAL A 28 -9.17 6.73 -11.75
N MET A 29 -9.35 5.47 -11.35
CA MET A 29 -10.56 4.70 -11.65
C MET A 29 -11.80 5.30 -10.95
N PRO A 30 -13.01 5.02 -11.44
CA PRO A 30 -14.25 5.37 -10.75
C PRO A 30 -14.26 4.83 -9.32
N ARG A 31 -14.96 5.56 -8.44
CA ARG A 31 -15.15 5.09 -7.06
C ARG A 31 -15.95 3.78 -7.00
N ALA A 32 -15.64 2.97 -6.01
CA ALA A 32 -16.39 1.78 -5.66
C ALA A 32 -16.71 1.76 -4.16
N GLN A 33 -17.74 1.02 -3.78
CA GLN A 33 -18.10 0.76 -2.38
C GLN A 33 -17.65 -0.64 -2.01
N LEU A 34 -16.96 -0.78 -0.88
CA LEU A 34 -16.56 -2.07 -0.31
C LEU A 34 -17.49 -2.45 0.86
N PRO A 35 -17.64 -3.76 1.15
CA PRO A 35 -18.54 -4.25 2.20
C PRO A 35 -18.01 -4.02 3.64
N PHE A 36 -17.09 -3.09 3.83
CA PHE A 36 -16.42 -2.80 5.09
C PHE A 36 -16.73 -1.41 5.63
N GLY A 37 -17.75 -0.75 5.08
CA GLY A 37 -18.08 0.65 5.36
C GLY A 37 -17.10 1.63 4.71
N THR A 38 -16.30 1.18 3.73
CA THR A 38 -15.30 1.97 3.04
C THR A 38 -15.61 2.15 1.56
N GLY A 39 -15.31 3.32 1.02
CA GLY A 39 -15.27 3.58 -0.41
C GLY A 39 -13.83 3.73 -0.87
N ASN A 40 -13.54 3.32 -2.09
CA ASN A 40 -12.20 3.41 -2.66
C ASN A 40 -12.20 3.89 -4.11
N SER A 41 -11.03 4.24 -4.59
CA SER A 41 -10.67 4.31 -6.00
C SER A 41 -9.34 3.60 -6.21
N VAL A 42 -9.06 3.21 -7.44
CA VAL A 42 -7.82 2.50 -7.79
C VAL A 42 -7.03 3.31 -8.80
N ILE A 43 -5.72 3.39 -8.61
CA ILE A 43 -4.74 3.92 -9.55
C ILE A 43 -3.87 2.74 -9.96
N GLN A 44 -4.15 2.16 -11.13
CA GLN A 44 -3.47 0.95 -11.61
C GLN A 44 -2.07 1.28 -12.12
N LEU A 45 -1.09 0.46 -11.72
CA LEU A 45 0.26 0.47 -12.25
C LEU A 45 0.58 -0.94 -12.80
N HIS A 46 1.69 -1.12 -13.50
CA HIS A 46 2.05 -2.45 -13.99
C HIS A 46 2.33 -3.42 -12.83
N GLY A 47 1.43 -4.37 -12.64
CA GLY A 47 1.50 -5.41 -11.62
C GLY A 47 1.16 -4.97 -10.19
N THR A 48 0.90 -3.68 -9.96
CA THR A 48 0.57 -3.10 -8.65
C THR A 48 -0.50 -2.02 -8.77
N TYR A 49 -0.98 -1.47 -7.64
CA TYR A 49 -1.84 -0.28 -7.65
C TYR A 49 -1.78 0.50 -6.33
N LEU A 50 -2.26 1.74 -6.35
CA LEU A 50 -2.56 2.52 -5.16
C LEU A 50 -4.08 2.52 -4.95
N GLU A 51 -4.50 2.45 -3.69
CA GLU A 51 -5.91 2.42 -3.30
C GLU A 51 -6.22 3.58 -2.34
N PRO A 52 -6.53 4.79 -2.86
CA PRO A 52 -7.19 5.82 -2.07
C PRO A 52 -8.49 5.28 -1.47
N LEU A 53 -8.67 5.43 -0.15
CA LEU A 53 -9.76 4.83 0.61
C LEU A 53 -10.25 5.80 1.70
N ALA A 54 -11.57 5.87 1.87
CA ALA A 54 -12.19 6.60 2.97
C ALA A 54 -13.32 5.80 3.63
N ILE A 55 -13.68 6.18 4.86
CA ILE A 55 -14.89 5.66 5.52
C ILE A 55 -16.09 6.39 4.93
N THR A 56 -16.87 5.70 4.10
CA THR A 56 -18.02 6.28 3.36
C THR A 56 -19.38 5.82 3.89
N ALA A 57 -19.39 4.74 4.67
CA ALA A 57 -20.59 4.20 5.33
C ALA A 57 -20.23 3.75 6.76
N PRO A 58 -20.03 4.68 7.71
CA PRO A 58 -19.54 4.39 9.05
C PRO A 58 -20.41 3.41 9.84
N GLN A 59 -21.72 3.36 9.54
CA GLN A 59 -22.66 2.41 10.13
C GLN A 59 -22.37 0.97 9.76
N ASP A 60 -21.70 0.71 8.62
CA ASP A 60 -21.36 -0.64 8.11
C ASP A 60 -19.97 -1.10 8.57
N VAL A 61 -19.27 -0.27 9.35
CA VAL A 61 -17.94 -0.63 9.88
C VAL A 61 -18.09 -1.60 11.05
N ALA A 62 -17.86 -2.88 10.81
CA ALA A 62 -17.84 -3.88 11.88
C ALA A 62 -16.66 -3.65 12.84
N GLY A 63 -16.89 -3.83 14.14
CA GLY A 63 -15.83 -3.78 15.15
C GLY A 63 -14.86 -4.96 15.09
N HIS A 64 -13.70 -4.83 15.73
CA HIS A 64 -12.78 -5.94 15.92
C HIS A 64 -13.42 -7.02 16.83
N ARG A 65 -13.17 -8.28 16.51
CA ARG A 65 -13.57 -9.45 17.32
C ARG A 65 -12.36 -10.37 17.50
N PRO A 66 -12.29 -11.15 18.58
CA PRO A 66 -11.19 -12.10 18.77
C PRO A 66 -11.00 -13.00 17.55
N GLY A 67 -9.75 -13.10 17.07
CA GLY A 67 -9.40 -13.91 15.90
C GLY A 67 -9.86 -13.37 14.54
N HIS A 68 -10.52 -12.21 14.49
CA HIS A 68 -10.97 -11.58 13.25
C HIS A 68 -10.41 -10.18 13.10
N PHE A 69 -9.79 -9.90 11.95
CA PHE A 69 -9.37 -8.55 11.58
C PHE A 69 -10.58 -7.77 11.04
N SER A 70 -10.72 -6.51 11.42
CA SER A 70 -11.71 -5.64 10.80
C SER A 70 -11.02 -4.59 9.95
N PHE A 71 -11.11 -4.72 8.64
CA PHE A 71 -10.54 -3.80 7.66
C PHE A 71 -11.06 -2.36 7.85
N GLY A 72 -12.39 -2.21 7.99
CA GLY A 72 -13.01 -0.91 8.18
C GLY A 72 -12.65 -0.27 9.53
N ALA A 73 -12.66 -1.06 10.61
CA ALA A 73 -12.33 -0.54 11.95
C ALA A 73 -10.85 -0.15 12.06
N PHE A 74 -9.93 -0.89 11.42
CA PHE A 74 -8.52 -0.52 11.37
C PHE A 74 -8.34 0.84 10.70
N ASN A 75 -8.86 1.03 9.49
CA ASN A 75 -8.75 2.29 8.76
C ASN A 75 -9.45 3.45 9.49
N ARG A 76 -10.64 3.21 10.08
CA ARG A 76 -11.32 4.22 10.91
C ARG A 76 -10.49 4.64 12.12
N ASN A 77 -9.82 3.70 12.79
CA ASN A 77 -8.98 4.00 13.94
C ASN A 77 -7.66 4.68 13.53
N TYR A 78 -7.08 4.29 12.38
CA TYR A 78 -5.93 4.95 11.77
C TYR A 78 -6.25 6.43 11.48
N LEU A 79 -7.38 6.71 10.85
CA LEU A 79 -7.83 8.07 10.52
C LEU A 79 -8.15 8.96 11.75
N LYS A 80 -8.33 8.40 12.94
CA LYS A 80 -8.42 9.20 14.18
C LYS A 80 -7.06 9.80 14.58
N ARG A 81 -5.97 9.29 14.04
CA ARG A 81 -4.61 9.77 14.29
C ARG A 81 -4.17 10.73 13.19
N HIS A 82 -4.23 10.29 11.95
CA HIS A 82 -3.84 11.04 10.75
C HIS A 82 -4.29 10.31 9.49
N GLU A 83 -4.13 10.96 8.35
CA GLU A 83 -4.20 10.35 7.03
C GLU A 83 -2.85 9.71 6.68
N GLY A 84 -2.80 8.77 5.73
CA GLY A 84 -1.56 8.16 5.26
C GLY A 84 -1.73 6.78 4.64
N PHE A 85 -0.62 6.18 4.21
CA PHE A 85 -0.63 4.77 3.82
C PHE A 85 -0.82 3.89 5.05
N SER A 86 -2.00 3.32 5.17
CA SER A 86 -2.40 2.51 6.32
C SER A 86 -2.05 1.04 6.17
N MET A 87 -2.01 0.52 4.93
CA MET A 87 -1.78 -0.91 4.70
C MET A 87 -0.86 -1.17 3.51
N LEU A 88 0.03 -2.14 3.68
CA LEU A 88 0.81 -2.82 2.63
C LEU A 88 0.12 -4.15 2.30
N VAL A 89 -0.14 -4.36 1.04
CA VAL A 89 -0.79 -5.58 0.56
C VAL A 89 0.14 -6.35 -0.37
N LEU A 90 0.26 -7.63 -0.10
CA LEU A 90 1.03 -8.58 -0.90
C LEU A 90 0.11 -9.41 -1.79
N ASP A 91 0.63 -9.90 -2.89
CA ASP A 91 -0.09 -10.88 -3.70
C ASP A 91 -0.01 -12.29 -3.13
N THR A 92 -1.00 -13.11 -3.44
CA THR A 92 -0.98 -14.54 -3.15
C THR A 92 -1.91 -15.31 -4.08
N GLU A 93 -1.59 -16.59 -4.28
CA GLU A 93 -2.42 -17.55 -4.99
C GLU A 93 -3.33 -18.34 -4.03
N ASP A 94 -3.00 -18.37 -2.72
CA ASP A 94 -3.78 -19.06 -1.69
C ASP A 94 -3.64 -18.36 -0.33
N ALA A 95 -4.65 -17.53 -0.01
CA ALA A 95 -4.70 -16.79 1.25
C ALA A 95 -4.79 -17.70 2.49
N ARG A 96 -5.41 -18.89 2.38
CA ARG A 96 -5.54 -19.83 3.49
C ARG A 96 -4.26 -20.58 3.77
N ALA A 97 -3.53 -20.95 2.72
CA ALA A 97 -2.19 -21.52 2.86
C ALA A 97 -1.23 -20.53 3.52
N ASP A 98 -1.32 -19.23 3.19
CA ASP A 98 -0.53 -18.18 3.83
C ASP A 98 -0.82 -18.08 5.34
N ILE A 99 -2.09 -18.03 5.74
CA ILE A 99 -2.47 -18.00 7.16
C ILE A 99 -1.89 -19.21 7.90
N THR A 100 -1.94 -20.39 7.29
CA THR A 100 -1.41 -21.62 7.87
C THR A 100 0.10 -21.55 8.04
N ALA A 101 0.82 -21.11 7.00
CA ALA A 101 2.28 -20.97 7.03
C ALA A 101 2.74 -19.91 8.06
N TRP A 102 2.09 -18.74 8.08
CA TRP A 102 2.40 -17.67 9.02
C TRP A 102 2.12 -18.07 10.48
N ARG A 103 1.02 -18.78 10.71
CA ARG A 103 0.71 -19.33 12.06
C ARG A 103 1.75 -20.36 12.50
N ALA A 104 2.18 -21.24 11.60
CA ALA A 104 3.25 -22.21 11.87
C ALA A 104 4.59 -21.52 12.18
N ALA A 105 4.84 -20.34 11.60
CA ALA A 105 5.98 -19.48 11.90
C ALA A 105 5.81 -18.65 13.19
N GLY A 106 4.72 -18.84 13.95
CA GLY A 106 4.47 -18.13 15.21
C GLY A 106 3.95 -16.69 15.04
N LEU A 107 3.51 -16.31 13.84
CA LEU A 107 3.01 -14.96 13.60
C LEU A 107 1.54 -14.82 14.02
N GLN A 108 1.15 -13.62 14.42
CA GLN A 108 -0.24 -13.31 14.75
C GLN A 108 -1.07 -13.18 13.47
N THR A 109 -1.96 -14.14 13.26
CA THR A 109 -2.86 -14.21 12.11
C THR A 109 -4.32 -14.15 12.52
N TYR A 110 -5.19 -13.91 11.53
CA TYR A 110 -6.63 -13.80 11.72
C TYR A 110 -7.37 -14.78 10.82
N ALA A 111 -8.68 -14.95 11.05
CA ALA A 111 -9.55 -15.69 10.13
C ALA A 111 -9.53 -14.99 8.74
N PRO A 112 -9.58 -15.77 7.64
CA PRO A 112 -9.61 -15.17 6.30
C PRO A 112 -10.87 -14.33 6.11
N ILE A 113 -10.77 -13.28 5.29
CA ILE A 113 -11.91 -12.49 4.86
C ILE A 113 -12.15 -12.77 3.39
N ASP A 114 -13.32 -13.33 3.07
CA ASP A 114 -13.76 -13.51 1.69
C ASP A 114 -14.83 -12.47 1.38
N PHE A 115 -14.70 -11.83 0.22
CA PHE A 115 -15.72 -10.90 -0.25
C PHE A 115 -15.74 -10.83 -1.78
N SER A 116 -16.84 -10.33 -2.30
CA SER A 116 -17.00 -10.04 -3.71
C SER A 116 -17.68 -8.69 -3.90
N ARG A 117 -17.47 -8.08 -5.06
CA ARG A 117 -18.16 -6.87 -5.46
C ARG A 117 -18.47 -6.90 -6.96
N ALA A 118 -19.57 -6.28 -7.33
CA ALA A 118 -19.86 -6.00 -8.73
C ALA A 118 -18.85 -4.99 -9.29
N ALA A 119 -18.50 -5.16 -10.55
CA ALA A 119 -17.70 -4.22 -11.30
C ALA A 119 -18.22 -4.16 -12.75
N LYS A 120 -17.99 -3.05 -13.42
CA LYS A 120 -18.35 -2.86 -14.81
C LYS A 120 -17.10 -2.68 -15.65
N MET A 121 -16.97 -3.51 -16.67
CA MET A 121 -15.87 -3.43 -17.64
C MET A 121 -16.05 -2.24 -18.57
N VAL A 122 -15.01 -1.89 -19.32
CA VAL A 122 -15.00 -0.77 -20.27
C VAL A 122 -16.07 -0.92 -21.35
N ASP A 123 -16.31 -2.14 -21.79
CA ASP A 123 -17.32 -2.51 -22.80
C ASP A 123 -18.76 -2.57 -22.25
N GLY A 124 -18.93 -2.29 -20.95
CA GLY A 124 -20.20 -2.31 -20.27
C GLY A 124 -20.57 -3.65 -19.64
N GLN A 125 -19.77 -4.72 -19.83
CA GLN A 125 -20.02 -6.01 -19.22
C GLN A 125 -20.00 -5.90 -17.70
N GLU A 126 -21.02 -6.43 -17.04
CA GLU A 126 -21.06 -6.57 -15.59
C GLU A 126 -20.35 -7.86 -15.18
N ILE A 127 -19.45 -7.75 -14.22
CA ILE A 127 -18.66 -8.86 -13.68
C ILE A 127 -18.67 -8.83 -12.16
N THR A 128 -18.35 -9.97 -11.55
CA THR A 128 -18.11 -10.06 -10.11
C THR A 128 -16.61 -10.26 -9.86
N LEU A 129 -16.00 -9.35 -9.14
CA LEU A 129 -14.65 -9.51 -8.64
C LEU A 129 -14.71 -10.14 -7.25
N SER A 130 -13.94 -11.21 -7.04
CA SER A 130 -13.91 -11.96 -5.77
C SER A 130 -12.51 -12.03 -5.22
N PHE A 131 -12.39 -11.96 -3.89
CA PHE A 131 -11.13 -11.86 -3.18
C PHE A 131 -11.14 -12.69 -1.90
N SER A 132 -9.97 -13.20 -1.52
CA SER A 132 -9.69 -13.73 -0.19
C SER A 132 -8.50 -13.01 0.42
N LEU A 133 -8.64 -12.52 1.65
CA LEU A 133 -7.63 -11.74 2.35
C LEU A 133 -7.06 -12.52 3.54
N ALA A 134 -5.74 -12.58 3.63
CA ALA A 134 -5.00 -13.17 4.76
C ALA A 134 -4.31 -12.06 5.54
N PHE A 135 -4.79 -11.75 6.75
CA PHE A 135 -4.20 -10.71 7.60
C PHE A 135 -3.16 -11.28 8.56
N VAL A 136 -2.10 -10.51 8.76
CA VAL A 136 -1.03 -10.77 9.72
C VAL A 136 -0.63 -9.46 10.40
N SER A 137 -0.25 -9.50 11.67
CA SER A 137 0.17 -8.29 12.40
C SER A 137 1.42 -8.53 13.24
N HIS A 138 2.10 -7.44 13.57
CA HIS A 138 3.23 -7.43 14.48
C HIS A 138 2.99 -6.42 15.61
N PRO A 139 3.20 -6.79 16.91
CA PRO A 139 2.87 -5.92 18.03
C PRO A 139 3.70 -4.62 18.07
N ALA A 140 4.94 -4.63 17.54
CA ALA A 140 5.77 -3.43 17.46
C ALA A 140 5.36 -2.47 16.33
N ALA A 141 4.45 -2.87 15.43
CA ALA A 141 3.98 -2.05 14.31
C ALA A 141 2.45 -2.03 14.25
N PRO A 142 1.76 -1.51 15.29
CA PRO A 142 0.29 -1.61 15.41
C PRO A 142 -0.47 -0.82 14.36
N TRP A 143 0.18 0.16 13.72
CA TRP A 143 -0.41 1.01 12.68
C TRP A 143 0.00 0.62 11.26
N LEU A 144 0.73 -0.48 11.10
CA LEU A 144 1.04 -1.10 9.83
C LEU A 144 0.01 -2.21 9.55
N GLY A 145 -1.01 -1.93 8.75
CA GLY A 145 -1.89 -2.96 8.22
C GLY A 145 -1.11 -3.82 7.22
N LEU A 146 -1.16 -5.14 7.37
CA LEU A 146 -0.46 -6.06 6.47
C LEU A 146 -1.34 -7.27 6.16
N PHE A 147 -1.51 -7.54 4.88
CA PHE A 147 -2.23 -8.74 4.43
C PHE A 147 -1.80 -9.20 3.03
N ALA A 148 -2.12 -10.44 2.69
CA ALA A 148 -2.04 -10.94 1.34
C ALA A 148 -3.43 -10.99 0.70
N CYS A 149 -3.53 -10.61 -0.56
CA CYS A 149 -4.78 -10.55 -1.33
C CYS A 149 -4.74 -11.57 -2.47
N GLN A 150 -5.61 -12.57 -2.40
CA GLN A 150 -5.88 -13.49 -3.48
C GLN A 150 -7.01 -12.94 -4.35
N HIS A 151 -6.71 -12.70 -5.63
CA HIS A 151 -7.71 -12.35 -6.63
C HIS A 151 -8.22 -13.64 -7.31
N HIS A 152 -9.52 -13.94 -7.21
CA HIS A 152 -10.10 -15.11 -7.87
C HIS A 152 -10.40 -14.88 -9.34
N THR A 153 -10.44 -13.61 -9.78
CA THR A 153 -10.71 -13.21 -11.17
C THR A 153 -9.66 -12.20 -11.67
N PRO A 154 -8.35 -12.53 -11.63
CA PRO A 154 -7.28 -11.56 -11.91
C PRO A 154 -7.32 -11.00 -13.34
N ALA A 155 -7.82 -11.77 -14.31
CA ALA A 155 -7.91 -11.36 -15.71
C ALA A 155 -8.79 -10.11 -15.93
N TYR A 156 -9.74 -9.86 -15.04
CA TYR A 156 -10.65 -8.71 -15.15
C TYR A 156 -10.17 -7.47 -14.36
N PHE A 157 -9.13 -7.61 -13.55
CA PHE A 157 -8.71 -6.51 -12.68
C PHE A 157 -7.92 -5.45 -13.45
N ALA A 158 -6.88 -5.85 -14.20
CA ALA A 158 -6.04 -4.93 -14.95
C ALA A 158 -6.70 -4.54 -16.29
N GLN A 159 -6.93 -3.24 -16.49
CA GLN A 159 -7.51 -2.71 -17.71
C GLN A 159 -6.54 -1.75 -18.39
N PRO A 160 -6.14 -1.96 -19.67
CA PRO A 160 -5.06 -1.20 -20.32
C PRO A 160 -5.20 0.32 -20.27
N ARG A 161 -6.43 0.85 -20.37
CA ARG A 161 -6.68 2.29 -20.31
C ARG A 161 -6.29 2.93 -18.98
N TYR A 162 -6.34 2.18 -17.87
CA TYR A 162 -6.01 2.67 -16.53
C TYR A 162 -4.53 2.53 -16.18
N LEU A 163 -3.74 1.88 -17.04
CA LEU A 163 -2.29 1.77 -16.91
C LEU A 163 -1.53 2.93 -17.57
N GLN A 164 -2.26 3.85 -18.23
CA GLN A 164 -1.67 5.00 -18.89
C GLN A 164 -1.86 6.24 -18.03
N HIS A 165 -0.74 6.86 -17.65
CA HIS A 165 -0.71 8.02 -16.77
C HIS A 165 0.02 9.18 -17.47
N ALA A 166 -0.58 10.38 -17.44
CA ALA A 166 0.02 11.58 -18.05
C ALA A 166 1.38 11.95 -17.41
N ASN A 167 1.59 11.58 -16.16
CA ASN A 167 2.85 11.75 -15.43
C ASN A 167 3.90 10.66 -15.73
N GLY A 168 3.60 9.72 -16.61
CA GLY A 168 4.51 8.64 -16.97
C GLY A 168 4.73 7.53 -15.93
N ALA A 169 3.95 7.51 -14.84
CA ALA A 169 4.04 6.51 -13.79
C ALA A 169 3.80 5.10 -14.35
N THR A 170 4.61 4.13 -13.92
CA THR A 170 4.53 2.74 -14.42
C THR A 170 4.44 1.69 -13.32
N ALA A 171 5.21 1.82 -12.25
CA ALA A 171 5.30 0.78 -11.22
C ALA A 171 5.67 1.38 -9.85
N ILE A 172 5.32 0.67 -8.78
CA ILE A 172 5.92 0.89 -7.46
C ILE A 172 7.31 0.26 -7.48
N ARG A 173 8.35 1.07 -7.27
CA ARG A 173 9.75 0.60 -7.16
C ARG A 173 10.02 0.05 -5.77
N ASP A 174 9.68 0.84 -4.75
CA ASP A 174 9.88 0.48 -3.35
C ASP A 174 8.85 1.14 -2.44
N VAL A 175 8.61 0.53 -1.28
CA VAL A 175 7.80 1.07 -0.18
C VAL A 175 8.66 1.17 1.08
N TRP A 176 8.48 2.22 1.86
CA TRP A 176 9.29 2.54 3.03
C TRP A 176 8.48 2.41 4.31
N ILE A 177 8.85 1.44 5.13
CA ILE A 177 8.39 1.30 6.50
C ILE A 177 9.45 1.95 7.39
N VAL A 178 9.07 3.02 8.06
CA VAL A 178 10.01 3.88 8.81
C VAL A 178 9.68 3.88 10.29
N GLY A 179 10.71 3.84 11.12
CA GLY A 179 10.64 3.90 12.58
C GLY A 179 11.98 3.50 13.17
N GLU A 180 12.29 3.89 14.40
CA GLU A 180 13.58 3.58 15.04
C GLU A 180 13.83 2.06 15.09
N THR A 181 12.79 1.26 15.27
CA THR A 181 12.85 -0.20 15.33
C THR A 181 12.38 -0.88 14.03
N ALA A 182 12.22 -0.13 12.92
CA ALA A 182 11.76 -0.73 11.65
C ALA A 182 12.70 -1.83 11.14
N PRO A 183 14.05 -1.72 11.19
CA PRO A 183 14.95 -2.81 10.80
C PRO A 183 14.74 -4.11 11.59
N ASP A 184 14.25 -4.04 12.83
CA ASP A 184 13.99 -5.21 13.67
C ASP A 184 12.83 -6.07 13.17
N LEU A 185 11.99 -5.52 12.29
CA LEU A 185 10.92 -6.26 11.60
C LEU A 185 11.44 -7.18 10.47
N ALA A 186 12.74 -7.23 10.19
CA ALA A 186 13.29 -7.97 9.06
C ALA A 186 12.89 -9.45 9.07
N GLY A 187 13.01 -10.12 10.22
CA GLY A 187 12.62 -11.53 10.37
C GLY A 187 11.13 -11.76 10.13
N PHE A 188 10.28 -10.88 10.67
CA PHE A 188 8.84 -10.90 10.45
C PHE A 188 8.51 -10.72 8.95
N MET A 189 9.08 -9.70 8.30
CA MET A 189 8.84 -9.44 6.89
C MET A 189 9.37 -10.55 5.98
N GLN A 190 10.50 -11.20 6.33
CA GLN A 190 10.98 -12.40 5.63
C GLN A 190 9.98 -13.55 5.71
N ALA A 191 9.44 -13.82 6.91
CA ALA A 191 8.46 -14.88 7.11
C ALA A 191 7.16 -14.60 6.33
N VAL A 192 6.74 -13.34 6.27
CA VAL A 192 5.51 -12.93 5.55
C VAL A 192 5.69 -12.97 4.05
N THR A 193 6.80 -12.46 3.52
CA THR A 193 7.02 -12.28 2.08
C THR A 193 7.69 -13.46 1.40
N GLY A 194 8.47 -14.25 2.14
CA GLY A 194 9.40 -15.22 1.60
C GLY A 194 10.62 -14.59 0.90
N ALA A 195 10.79 -13.27 1.00
CA ALA A 195 11.94 -12.55 0.45
C ALA A 195 13.08 -12.53 1.47
N LYS A 196 14.33 -12.62 0.99
CA LYS A 196 15.50 -12.49 1.86
C LYS A 196 15.72 -11.02 2.22
N ALA A 197 15.93 -10.73 3.50
CA ALA A 197 16.34 -9.42 3.95
C ALA A 197 17.86 -9.24 3.72
N ILE A 198 18.23 -8.07 3.19
CA ILE A 198 19.62 -7.66 2.96
C ILE A 198 19.82 -6.34 3.69
N SER A 199 20.82 -6.29 4.55
CA SER A 199 21.21 -5.09 5.30
C SER A 199 22.70 -4.86 5.09
N GLU A 200 23.03 -3.78 4.40
CA GLU A 200 24.42 -3.31 4.21
C GLU A 200 24.72 -2.15 5.21
N ASP A 201 23.69 -1.51 5.72
CA ASP A 201 23.71 -0.43 6.69
C ASP A 201 22.74 -0.76 7.83
N PRO A 202 23.14 -0.66 9.11
CA PRO A 202 22.28 -0.95 10.25
C PRO A 202 21.03 -0.07 10.35
N SER A 203 20.99 1.05 9.62
CA SER A 203 19.80 1.91 9.53
C SER A 203 18.80 1.52 8.44
N VAL A 204 19.16 0.57 7.56
CA VAL A 204 18.34 0.15 6.40
C VAL A 204 18.42 -1.35 6.20
N THR A 205 17.27 -1.98 6.04
CA THR A 205 17.14 -3.36 5.57
C THR A 205 16.19 -3.41 4.37
N VAL A 206 16.62 -4.05 3.31
CA VAL A 206 15.84 -4.16 2.06
C VAL A 206 15.42 -5.61 1.84
N LEU A 207 14.14 -5.80 1.55
CA LEU A 207 13.59 -7.07 1.07
C LEU A 207 13.20 -6.89 -0.39
N GLN A 208 13.97 -7.48 -1.30
CA GLN A 208 13.59 -7.52 -2.71
C GLN A 208 12.50 -8.56 -2.90
N THR A 209 11.28 -8.11 -3.15
CA THR A 209 10.12 -8.97 -3.40
C THR A 209 10.01 -9.33 -4.88
N ARG A 210 9.04 -10.15 -5.26
CA ARG A 210 8.77 -10.48 -6.66
C ARG A 210 8.39 -9.24 -7.49
N ILE A 211 7.70 -8.29 -6.88
CA ILE A 211 7.33 -7.00 -7.49
C ILE A 211 7.63 -5.90 -6.47
N GLY A 212 8.56 -5.01 -6.79
CA GLY A 212 8.99 -3.93 -5.92
C GLY A 212 9.87 -4.38 -4.74
N ALA A 213 10.32 -3.45 -3.94
CA ALA A 213 11.10 -3.69 -2.73
C ALA A 213 10.39 -3.14 -1.50
N ILE A 214 10.61 -3.77 -0.34
CA ILE A 214 10.21 -3.25 0.96
C ILE A 214 11.47 -2.78 1.67
N VAL A 215 11.51 -1.52 2.06
CA VAL A 215 12.62 -0.89 2.76
C VAL A 215 12.19 -0.65 4.21
N LEU A 216 12.88 -1.29 5.13
CA LEU A 216 12.75 -1.08 6.57
C LEU A 216 13.84 -0.09 6.98
N ALA A 217 13.47 1.10 7.39
CA ALA A 217 14.44 2.18 7.58
C ALA A 217 14.26 2.90 8.92
N ARG A 218 15.37 3.33 9.51
CA ARG A 218 15.34 4.32 10.58
C ARG A 218 15.06 5.72 10.00
N PRO A 219 14.55 6.67 10.82
CA PRO A 219 14.24 8.02 10.36
C PRO A 219 15.43 8.74 9.70
N VAL A 220 16.65 8.48 10.15
CA VAL A 220 17.87 9.07 9.57
C VAL A 220 18.10 8.63 8.12
N ALA A 221 17.86 7.36 7.81
CA ALA A 221 17.99 6.84 6.45
C ALA A 221 16.88 7.37 5.54
N PHE A 222 15.65 7.48 6.06
CA PHE A 222 14.55 8.13 5.36
C PHE A 222 14.88 9.59 5.03
N ALA A 223 15.37 10.35 6.00
CA ALA A 223 15.76 11.74 5.80
C ALA A 223 16.85 11.89 4.72
N SER A 224 17.84 11.00 4.69
CA SER A 224 18.85 10.96 3.64
C SER A 224 18.27 10.65 2.27
N ALA A 225 17.28 9.74 2.17
CA ALA A 225 16.71 9.28 0.91
C ALA A 225 15.68 10.24 0.32
N PHE A 226 14.91 10.96 1.15
CA PHE A 226 13.81 11.82 0.72
C PHE A 226 14.05 13.31 1.02
N GLY A 227 15.08 13.68 1.80
CA GLY A 227 15.33 15.07 2.20
C GLY A 227 14.26 15.63 3.16
N LEU A 228 13.53 14.77 3.82
CA LEU A 228 12.38 15.09 4.66
C LEU A 228 12.52 14.47 6.05
N THR A 229 11.89 15.06 7.04
CA THR A 229 11.64 14.38 8.31
C THR A 229 10.56 13.32 8.11
N ALA A 230 10.76 12.12 8.67
CA ALA A 230 9.75 11.07 8.60
C ALA A 230 8.44 11.53 9.27
N PRO A 231 7.27 11.34 8.64
CA PRO A 231 5.99 11.67 9.26
C PRO A 231 5.68 10.70 10.41
N HIS A 232 4.76 11.07 11.30
CA HIS A 232 4.13 10.19 12.29
C HIS A 232 5.08 9.33 13.13
N GLN A 233 6.22 9.87 13.57
CA GLN A 233 7.28 9.11 14.27
C GLN A 233 6.82 8.42 15.56
N ASP A 234 5.74 8.92 16.19
CA ASP A 234 5.13 8.33 17.40
C ASP A 234 4.33 7.04 17.14
N ASP A 235 4.16 6.66 15.88
CA ASP A 235 3.42 5.45 15.52
C ASP A 235 4.25 4.15 15.61
N GLY A 236 5.54 4.26 15.88
CA GLY A 236 6.47 3.15 15.68
C GLY A 236 6.69 2.88 14.18
N PRO A 237 7.12 1.67 13.80
CA PRO A 237 7.27 1.31 12.38
C PRO A 237 5.95 1.42 11.60
N HIS A 238 5.92 2.29 10.58
CA HIS A 238 4.74 2.58 9.77
C HIS A 238 5.12 2.89 8.32
N LEU A 239 4.14 2.88 7.42
CA LEU A 239 4.34 3.23 6.01
C LEU A 239 4.48 4.75 5.87
N ALA A 240 5.69 5.23 5.60
CA ALA A 240 6.02 6.66 5.51
C ALA A 240 6.13 7.17 4.07
N ALA A 241 6.54 6.31 3.14
CA ALA A 241 6.70 6.67 1.73
C ALA A 241 6.63 5.49 0.77
N LEU A 242 6.54 5.83 -0.51
CA LEU A 242 6.82 4.92 -1.62
C LEU A 242 7.64 5.63 -2.70
N THR A 243 8.28 4.85 -3.57
CA THR A 243 8.90 5.37 -4.79
C THR A 243 8.17 4.81 -6.01
N VAL A 244 7.74 5.70 -6.89
CA VAL A 244 7.09 5.37 -8.17
C VAL A 244 8.09 5.52 -9.30
N ALA A 245 8.21 4.48 -10.13
CA ALA A 245 8.97 4.50 -11.36
C ALA A 245 8.15 5.15 -12.47
N CYS A 246 8.77 6.07 -13.22
CA CYS A 246 8.13 6.80 -14.31
C CYS A 246 8.96 6.66 -15.60
N GLN A 247 8.30 6.54 -16.75
CA GLN A 247 8.97 6.62 -18.06
C GLN A 247 9.37 8.06 -18.42
N THR A 248 8.53 9.00 -18.01
CA THR A 248 8.76 10.46 -18.14
C THR A 248 8.36 11.11 -16.82
N MET A 249 8.81 12.34 -16.57
CA MET A 249 8.42 13.05 -15.34
C MET A 249 7.25 14.00 -15.55
N GLY A 250 7.02 14.49 -16.77
CA GLY A 250 5.99 15.50 -17.01
C GLY A 250 6.04 16.63 -15.98
N GLN A 251 4.90 16.98 -15.42
CA GLN A 251 4.79 18.00 -14.37
C GLN A 251 5.46 17.61 -13.02
N LEU A 252 5.79 16.35 -12.82
CA LEU A 252 6.50 15.91 -11.61
C LEU A 252 7.96 16.40 -11.58
N ALA A 253 8.50 16.86 -12.71
CA ALA A 253 9.84 17.43 -12.79
C ALA A 253 10.02 18.72 -11.96
N ASP A 254 8.92 19.41 -11.66
CA ASP A 254 8.91 20.63 -10.85
C ASP A 254 8.98 20.37 -9.34
N LEU A 255 8.84 19.10 -8.91
CA LEU A 255 8.97 18.73 -7.51
C LEU A 255 10.45 18.84 -7.04
N PRO A 256 10.68 19.15 -5.76
CA PRO A 256 12.02 19.16 -5.19
C PRO A 256 12.76 17.85 -5.46
N LYS A 257 14.05 17.95 -5.85
CA LYS A 257 14.87 16.79 -6.19
C LYS A 257 15.82 16.44 -5.06
N VAL A 258 15.82 15.16 -4.67
CA VAL A 258 16.73 14.57 -3.67
C VAL A 258 17.36 13.32 -4.27
N GLY A 259 18.65 13.35 -4.56
CA GLY A 259 19.32 12.27 -5.28
C GLY A 259 18.67 12.03 -6.66
N ASP A 260 18.16 10.84 -6.89
CA ASP A 260 17.44 10.45 -8.12
C ASP A 260 15.92 10.68 -8.04
N ARG A 261 15.37 11.08 -6.87
CA ARG A 261 13.94 11.24 -6.63
C ARG A 261 13.46 12.68 -6.81
N HIS A 262 12.33 12.86 -7.46
CA HIS A 262 11.50 14.05 -7.33
C HIS A 262 10.49 13.77 -6.21
N VAL A 263 10.48 14.58 -5.15
CA VAL A 263 9.82 14.25 -3.88
C VAL A 263 8.57 15.11 -3.66
N LEU A 264 7.43 14.45 -3.50
CA LEU A 264 6.19 15.03 -3.00
C LEU A 264 6.14 14.83 -1.48
N ALA A 265 6.13 15.92 -0.74
CA ALA A 265 6.18 15.92 0.72
C ALA A 265 4.85 15.43 1.35
N PRO A 266 4.88 14.84 2.56
CA PRO A 266 3.70 14.30 3.26
C PRO A 266 2.56 15.31 3.42
N GLU A 267 2.88 16.57 3.72
CA GLU A 267 1.91 17.65 3.96
C GLU A 267 1.09 17.97 2.69
N LYS A 268 1.64 17.61 1.53
CA LYS A 268 0.99 17.78 0.22
C LYS A 268 0.39 16.49 -0.32
N ASN A 269 0.44 15.39 0.42
CA ASN A 269 -0.01 14.07 -0.03
C ASN A 269 -0.57 13.20 1.11
N PHE A 270 -1.55 13.73 1.82
CA PHE A 270 -2.28 12.98 2.85
C PHE A 270 -1.36 12.24 3.83
N GLY A 271 -0.35 12.92 4.38
CA GLY A 271 0.52 12.39 5.42
C GLY A 271 1.60 11.39 4.97
N THR A 272 1.79 11.15 3.67
CA THR A 272 2.79 10.19 3.18
C THR A 272 3.61 10.76 2.03
N ALA A 273 4.93 10.55 2.03
CA ALA A 273 5.81 11.01 0.95
C ALA A 273 5.72 10.09 -0.29
N ILE A 274 5.87 10.68 -1.47
CA ILE A 274 6.09 9.94 -2.72
C ILE A 274 7.36 10.46 -3.40
N GLY A 275 8.29 9.53 -3.68
CA GLY A 275 9.43 9.77 -4.56
C GLY A 275 9.09 9.31 -5.98
N PHE A 276 9.38 10.12 -6.98
CA PHE A 276 9.26 9.74 -8.39
C PHE A 276 10.65 9.62 -9.00
N VAL A 277 10.91 8.53 -9.72
CA VAL A 277 12.21 8.28 -10.37
C VAL A 277 12.01 7.90 -11.82
N THR A 278 12.92 8.37 -12.69
CA THR A 278 12.90 7.95 -14.08
C THR A 278 13.52 6.56 -14.20
N THR A 279 12.82 5.61 -14.84
CA THR A 279 13.44 4.35 -15.25
C THR A 279 14.40 4.63 -16.40
N LYS A 280 15.69 4.33 -16.23
CA LYS A 280 16.63 4.31 -17.36
C LYS A 280 16.14 3.22 -18.33
N ARG A 281 16.03 3.59 -19.61
CA ARG A 281 15.76 2.65 -20.69
C ARG A 281 16.90 1.63 -20.80
#